data_c090e2eb7ae18866495626acf0b6f1a8
#
_entry.id   c090e2eb7ae18866495626acf0b6f1a8
#
_cell.length_a   1.000
_cell.length_b   1.000
_cell.length_c   1.000
_cell.angle_alpha   90.00
_cell.angle_beta   90.00
_cell.angle_gamma   90.00
#
_symmetry.space_group_name_H-M   'P 1'
#
loop_
_entity.id
_entity.type
_entity.pdbx_description
1 polymer ?
#
loop_
_entity_poly.entity_id
_entity_poly.type
_entity_poly.pdbx_seq_one_letter_code
_entity_poly.pdbx_strand_id
1 'polypeptide(L)'
;MIPLWKIQREVMRIGAQIKNLPTAIVDLYELTQEPKLRRAHFAKLHERIALTDGQAPEIDRVAILLIYQSAGLAESTIILCQDLINNGFSPFVVTNSPLSDTDSTKLEALCWKLMTRPNFGYDFGGYQDALFALRKIKTHLDYLIVMNDSV
;
A
#
# COMPACT_ATOMS: atom_id res chain seq x y z
N MET A 1 14.63 -37.21 -33.33
CA MET A 1 14.45 -35.96 -34.12
C MET A 1 13.65 -34.97 -33.29
N ILE A 2 14.18 -33.76 -33.01
CA ILE A 2 13.46 -32.74 -32.24
C ILE A 2 12.41 -32.12 -33.15
N PRO A 3 11.12 -32.05 -32.76
CA PRO A 3 10.07 -31.46 -33.58
C PRO A 3 10.33 -29.96 -33.83
N LEU A 4 10.05 -29.52 -35.07
CA LEU A 4 10.31 -28.16 -35.55
C LEU A 4 9.63 -27.07 -34.65
N TRP A 5 8.43 -27.34 -34.15
CA TRP A 5 7.68 -26.45 -33.28
C TRP A 5 8.39 -26.18 -31.93
N LYS A 6 9.13 -27.17 -31.41
CA LYS A 6 9.92 -26.97 -30.19
C LYS A 6 11.09 -25.99 -30.43
N ILE A 7 11.74 -26.11 -31.59
CA ILE A 7 12.83 -25.20 -31.96
C ILE A 7 12.27 -23.78 -32.12
N GLN A 8 11.15 -23.63 -32.86
CA GLN A 8 10.51 -22.32 -33.02
C GLN A 8 10.12 -21.69 -31.68
N ARG A 9 9.55 -22.46 -30.77
CA ARG A 9 9.18 -21.97 -29.43
C ARG A 9 10.40 -21.48 -28.65
N GLU A 10 11.49 -22.23 -28.66
CA GLU A 10 12.71 -21.83 -27.95
C GLU A 10 13.39 -20.60 -28.57
N VAL A 11 13.39 -20.49 -29.89
CA VAL A 11 13.88 -19.28 -30.57
C VAL A 11 13.07 -18.04 -30.21
N MET A 12 11.73 -18.15 -30.19
CA MET A 12 10.87 -17.05 -29.77
C MET A 12 11.07 -16.69 -28.29
N ARG A 13 11.28 -17.68 -27.42
CA ARG A 13 11.56 -17.46 -25.99
C ARG A 13 12.89 -16.74 -25.78
N ILE A 14 13.94 -17.15 -26.49
CA ILE A 14 15.24 -16.50 -26.46
C ILE A 14 15.12 -15.05 -26.99
N GLY A 15 14.40 -14.86 -28.10
CA GLY A 15 14.15 -13.52 -28.65
C GLY A 15 13.43 -12.58 -27.67
N ALA A 16 12.43 -13.09 -26.95
CA ALA A 16 11.72 -12.35 -25.91
C ALA A 16 12.64 -12.01 -24.72
N GLN A 17 13.49 -12.93 -24.31
CA GLN A 17 14.48 -12.69 -23.25
C GLN A 17 15.50 -11.61 -23.63
N ILE A 18 15.98 -11.65 -24.87
CA ILE A 18 16.93 -10.64 -25.40
C ILE A 18 16.24 -9.27 -25.49
N LYS A 19 14.98 -9.22 -25.92
CA LYS A 19 14.20 -7.99 -26.00
C LYS A 19 13.99 -7.34 -24.61
N ASN A 20 13.87 -8.14 -23.57
CA ASN A 20 13.66 -7.69 -22.19
C ASN A 20 14.99 -7.47 -21.43
N LEU A 21 16.13 -7.73 -22.04
CA LEU A 21 17.45 -7.55 -21.41
C LEU A 21 17.70 -6.11 -20.92
N PRO A 22 17.34 -5.05 -21.68
CA PRO A 22 17.49 -3.68 -21.22
C PRO A 22 16.65 -3.38 -19.97
N THR A 23 15.41 -3.87 -19.91
CA THR A 23 14.55 -3.70 -18.73
C THR A 23 15.10 -4.48 -17.53
N ALA A 24 15.57 -5.71 -17.74
CA ALA A 24 16.19 -6.49 -16.67
C ALA A 24 17.45 -5.83 -16.08
N ILE A 25 18.25 -5.12 -16.89
CA ILE A 25 19.40 -4.36 -16.40
C ILE A 25 18.94 -3.16 -15.57
N VAL A 26 17.91 -2.44 -16.02
CA VAL A 26 17.32 -1.32 -15.27
C VAL A 26 16.76 -1.83 -13.94
N ASP A 27 15.99 -2.91 -13.97
CA ASP A 27 15.41 -3.54 -12.77
C ASP A 27 16.51 -3.97 -11.77
N LEU A 28 17.61 -4.54 -12.28
CA LEU A 28 18.77 -4.91 -11.45
C LEU A 28 19.44 -3.68 -10.82
N TYR A 29 19.60 -2.61 -11.58
CA TYR A 29 20.13 -1.35 -11.06
C TYR A 29 19.21 -0.76 -9.99
N GLU A 30 17.91 -0.70 -10.24
CA GLU A 30 16.91 -0.24 -9.26
C GLU A 30 16.96 -1.08 -7.99
N LEU A 31 17.05 -2.41 -8.11
CA LEU A 31 17.18 -3.33 -6.98
C LEU A 31 18.43 -3.01 -6.13
N THR A 32 19.54 -2.62 -6.75
CA THR A 32 20.75 -2.22 -6.02
C THR A 32 20.62 -0.90 -5.27
N GLN A 33 19.77 0.00 -5.77
CA GLN A 33 19.49 1.30 -5.13
C GLN A 33 18.38 1.20 -4.06
N GLU A 34 17.51 0.20 -4.15
CA GLU A 34 16.37 0.04 -3.23
C GLU A 34 16.75 0.12 -1.75
N PRO A 35 17.80 -0.53 -1.25
CA PRO A 35 18.18 -0.44 0.16
C PRO A 35 18.54 0.99 0.60
N LYS A 36 19.18 1.78 -0.28
CA LYS A 36 19.52 3.17 0.01
C LYS A 36 18.29 4.06 0.00
N LEU A 37 17.43 3.89 -1.01
CA LEU A 37 16.17 4.63 -1.13
C LEU A 37 15.25 4.32 0.05
N ARG A 38 15.17 3.06 0.45
CA ARG A 38 14.40 2.62 1.62
C ARG A 38 14.92 3.24 2.91
N ARG A 39 16.24 3.23 3.14
CA ARG A 39 16.83 3.89 4.31
C ARG A 39 16.56 5.39 4.32
N ALA A 40 16.70 6.06 3.18
CA ALA A 40 16.40 7.49 3.04
C ALA A 40 14.93 7.80 3.26
N HIS A 41 14.03 6.93 2.80
CA HIS A 41 12.59 7.03 3.03
C HIS A 41 12.27 6.95 4.52
N PHE A 42 12.78 5.92 5.22
CA PHE A 42 12.51 5.72 6.64
C PHE A 42 13.14 6.79 7.53
N ALA A 43 14.31 7.30 7.18
CA ALA A 43 14.94 8.38 7.91
C ALA A 43 14.07 9.66 7.94
N LYS A 44 13.26 9.86 6.89
CA LYS A 44 12.38 11.03 6.72
C LYS A 44 10.89 10.67 6.71
N LEU A 45 10.52 9.51 7.23
CA LEU A 45 9.14 9.03 7.16
C LEU A 45 8.17 10.03 7.79
N HIS A 46 8.49 10.56 8.96
CA HIS A 46 7.68 11.53 9.70
C HIS A 46 7.46 12.87 8.96
N GLU A 47 8.36 13.22 8.04
CA GLU A 47 8.23 14.41 7.19
C GLU A 47 7.38 14.12 5.92
N ARG A 48 7.23 12.84 5.56
CA ARG A 48 6.63 12.40 4.31
C ARG A 48 5.22 11.87 4.44
N ILE A 49 4.82 11.52 5.66
CA ILE A 49 3.48 11.09 5.97
C ILE A 49 2.73 12.20 6.69
N ALA A 50 1.45 12.37 6.36
CA ALA A 50 0.51 13.12 7.16
C ALA A 50 -0.41 12.12 7.86
N LEU A 51 -0.55 12.26 9.17
CA LEU A 51 -1.41 11.42 10.00
C LEU A 51 -2.47 12.30 10.66
N THR A 52 -3.73 12.04 10.34
CA THR A 52 -4.89 12.77 10.86
C THR A 52 -5.72 11.85 11.75
N ASP A 53 -6.27 12.41 12.82
CA ASP A 53 -7.21 11.72 13.68
C ASP A 53 -8.59 11.66 13.03
N GLY A 54 -9.18 10.47 13.00
CA GLY A 54 -10.56 10.28 12.59
C GLY A 54 -11.50 10.21 13.78
N GLN A 55 -12.79 9.95 13.49
CA GLN A 55 -13.86 9.94 14.50
C GLN A 55 -14.21 8.53 15.02
N ALA A 56 -13.73 7.48 14.34
CA ALA A 56 -13.95 6.11 14.83
C ALA A 56 -13.18 5.87 16.14
N PRO A 57 -13.73 5.07 17.06
CA PRO A 57 -13.10 4.84 18.35
C PRO A 57 -11.77 4.09 18.22
N GLU A 58 -10.84 4.42 19.12
CA GLU A 58 -9.63 3.64 19.31
C GLU A 58 -9.91 2.39 20.11
N ILE A 59 -9.65 1.22 19.54
CA ILE A 59 -9.71 -0.07 20.22
C ILE A 59 -8.47 -0.90 19.90
N ASP A 60 -8.24 -2.00 20.65
CA ASP A 60 -7.03 -2.81 20.51
C ASP A 60 -7.07 -3.81 19.33
N ARG A 61 -8.09 -3.71 18.51
CA ARG A 61 -8.26 -4.44 17.25
C ARG A 61 -8.21 -3.44 16.09
N VAL A 62 -7.11 -3.43 15.35
CA VAL A 62 -6.87 -2.46 14.28
C VAL A 62 -6.90 -3.14 12.93
N ALA A 63 -7.53 -2.49 11.95
CA ALA A 63 -7.47 -2.89 10.55
C ALA A 63 -6.77 -1.81 9.73
N ILE A 64 -5.56 -2.11 9.22
CA ILE A 64 -4.89 -1.27 8.25
C ILE A 64 -5.52 -1.54 6.89
N LEU A 65 -6.15 -0.52 6.32
CA LEU A 65 -6.75 -0.53 5.00
C LEU A 65 -5.96 0.39 4.08
N LEU A 66 -5.22 -0.18 3.14
CA LEU A 66 -4.51 0.56 2.12
C LEU A 66 -5.42 0.80 0.93
N ILE A 67 -5.53 2.06 0.51
CA ILE A 67 -6.33 2.47 -0.65
C ILE A 67 -5.46 3.17 -1.70
N TYR A 68 -5.77 2.90 -2.97
CA TYR A 68 -5.19 3.60 -4.12
C TYR A 68 -6.30 3.99 -5.08
N GLN A 69 -6.93 5.14 -4.85
CA GLN A 69 -8.13 5.59 -5.57
C GLN A 69 -7.90 6.98 -6.16
N SER A 70 -7.25 7.02 -7.32
CA SER A 70 -6.93 8.26 -8.03
C SER A 70 -8.14 8.94 -8.68
N ALA A 71 -9.22 8.21 -8.85
CA ALA A 71 -10.47 8.71 -9.47
C ALA A 71 -11.52 9.20 -8.46
N GLY A 72 -11.16 9.27 -7.17
CA GLY A 72 -12.06 9.59 -6.06
C GLY A 72 -12.39 8.37 -5.19
N LEU A 73 -12.95 8.62 -4.02
CA LEU A 73 -13.23 7.59 -3.02
C LEU A 73 -14.36 6.65 -3.47
N ALA A 74 -14.08 5.37 -3.55
CA ALA A 74 -15.05 4.35 -3.91
C ALA A 74 -16.05 4.11 -2.76
N GLU A 75 -17.32 3.86 -3.10
CA GLU A 75 -18.35 3.53 -2.13
C GLU A 75 -18.05 2.23 -1.37
N SER A 76 -17.42 1.25 -2.03
CA SER A 76 -16.97 0.02 -1.41
C SER A 76 -16.00 0.25 -0.24
N THR A 77 -15.13 1.26 -0.32
CA THR A 77 -14.23 1.62 0.77
C THR A 77 -14.99 2.17 1.97
N ILE A 78 -16.02 2.98 1.75
CA ILE A 78 -16.90 3.51 2.80
C ILE A 78 -17.63 2.36 3.52
N ILE A 79 -18.21 1.44 2.73
CA ILE A 79 -18.89 0.25 3.27
C ILE A 79 -17.91 -0.60 4.07
N LEU A 80 -16.71 -0.85 3.55
CA LEU A 80 -15.70 -1.65 4.24
C LEU A 80 -15.26 -1.02 5.57
N CYS A 81 -15.04 0.30 5.62
CA CYS A 81 -14.74 0.99 6.88
C CYS A 81 -15.88 0.83 7.90
N GLN A 82 -17.14 0.97 7.46
CA GLN A 82 -18.30 0.78 8.33
C GLN A 82 -18.41 -0.66 8.84
N ASP A 83 -18.16 -1.65 7.97
CA ASP A 83 -18.15 -3.06 8.35
C ASP A 83 -17.03 -3.38 9.36
N LEU A 84 -15.87 -2.80 9.20
CA LEU A 84 -14.76 -2.94 10.16
C LEU A 84 -15.17 -2.40 11.54
N ILE A 85 -15.80 -1.22 11.60
CA ILE A 85 -16.30 -0.63 12.86
C ILE A 85 -17.36 -1.54 13.48
N ASN A 86 -18.33 -1.99 12.69
CA ASN A 86 -19.42 -2.87 13.14
C ASN A 86 -18.91 -4.20 13.70
N ASN A 87 -17.77 -4.68 13.19
CA ASN A 87 -17.09 -5.89 13.68
C ASN A 87 -16.06 -5.62 14.79
N GLY A 88 -16.04 -4.42 15.33
CA GLY A 88 -15.20 -4.06 16.48
C GLY A 88 -13.74 -3.91 16.11
N PHE A 89 -13.43 -3.32 14.95
CA PHE A 89 -12.09 -2.89 14.56
C PHE A 89 -12.01 -1.36 14.46
N SER A 90 -10.85 -0.81 14.77
CA SER A 90 -10.49 0.58 14.46
C SER A 90 -9.88 0.62 13.05
N PRO A 91 -10.54 1.20 12.04
CA PRO A 91 -9.94 1.34 10.72
C PRO A 91 -8.79 2.34 10.76
N PHE A 92 -7.62 1.91 10.32
CA PHE A 92 -6.47 2.76 10.03
C PHE A 92 -6.31 2.84 8.52
N VAL A 93 -6.86 3.87 7.91
CA VAL A 93 -6.86 4.04 6.46
C VAL A 93 -5.55 4.67 6.01
N VAL A 94 -4.94 4.11 4.97
CA VAL A 94 -3.68 4.56 4.38
C VAL A 94 -3.92 4.84 2.91
N THR A 95 -3.62 6.06 2.46
CA THR A 95 -3.75 6.42 1.05
C THR A 95 -2.40 6.72 0.42
N ASN A 96 -2.17 6.14 -0.77
CA ASN A 96 -1.00 6.40 -1.62
C ASN A 96 -1.29 7.48 -2.67
N SER A 97 -2.52 8.00 -2.73
CA SER A 97 -2.96 9.04 -3.67
C SER A 97 -3.54 10.24 -2.92
N PRO A 98 -3.43 11.44 -3.47
CA PRO A 98 -4.11 12.60 -2.91
C PRO A 98 -5.61 12.37 -2.87
N LEU A 99 -6.24 12.75 -1.77
CA LEU A 99 -7.69 12.77 -1.63
C LEU A 99 -8.22 14.19 -1.81
N SER A 100 -9.45 14.31 -2.29
CA SER A 100 -10.17 15.60 -2.22
C SER A 100 -10.51 15.91 -0.76
N ASP A 101 -10.73 17.19 -0.42
CA ASP A 101 -11.14 17.59 0.92
C ASP A 101 -12.44 16.89 1.35
N THR A 102 -13.36 16.72 0.39
CA THR A 102 -14.64 16.01 0.61
C THR A 102 -14.41 14.53 0.96
N ASP A 103 -13.49 13.85 0.24
CA ASP A 103 -13.21 12.43 0.46
C ASP A 103 -12.41 12.21 1.75
N SER A 104 -11.49 13.13 2.06
CA SER A 104 -10.78 13.13 3.35
C SER A 104 -11.76 13.24 4.51
N THR A 105 -12.70 14.19 4.45
CA THR A 105 -13.72 14.37 5.48
C THR A 105 -14.60 13.13 5.66
N LYS A 106 -14.99 12.46 4.56
CA LYS A 106 -15.77 11.22 4.62
C LYS A 106 -14.99 10.09 5.30
N LEU A 107 -13.70 9.94 4.96
CA LEU A 107 -12.86 8.91 5.57
C LEU A 107 -12.57 9.21 7.04
N GLU A 108 -12.30 10.45 7.39
CA GLU A 108 -12.08 10.86 8.79
C GLU A 108 -13.30 10.57 9.66
N ALA A 109 -14.52 10.66 9.12
CA ALA A 109 -15.72 10.27 9.84
C ALA A 109 -15.81 8.76 10.14
N LEU A 110 -15.13 7.91 9.36
CA LEU A 110 -15.22 6.46 9.36
C LEU A 110 -13.95 5.73 9.78
N CYS A 111 -12.85 6.43 10.01
CA CYS A 111 -11.61 5.80 10.44
C CYS A 111 -11.18 6.31 11.81
N TRP A 112 -10.33 5.54 12.50
CA TRP A 112 -9.62 5.98 13.68
C TRP A 112 -8.44 6.88 13.32
N LYS A 113 -7.70 6.50 12.28
CA LYS A 113 -6.58 7.27 11.72
C LYS A 113 -6.63 7.26 10.20
N LEU A 114 -6.31 8.40 9.61
CA LEU A 114 -6.08 8.56 8.17
C LEU A 114 -4.63 8.93 7.96
N MET A 115 -3.90 8.12 7.20
CA MET A 115 -2.52 8.38 6.82
C MET A 115 -2.41 8.63 5.32
N THR A 116 -1.92 9.81 4.96
CA THR A 116 -1.54 10.13 3.58
C THR A 116 -0.03 9.99 3.42
N ARG A 117 0.41 9.31 2.37
CA ARG A 117 1.82 9.03 2.10
C ARG A 117 2.15 9.08 0.60
N PRO A 118 3.43 9.30 0.21
CA PRO A 118 3.85 9.13 -1.17
C PRO A 118 3.79 7.66 -1.57
N ASN A 119 3.47 7.38 -2.83
CA ASN A 119 3.44 6.01 -3.35
C ASN A 119 4.86 5.45 -3.56
N PHE A 120 5.54 5.10 -2.46
CA PHE A 120 6.87 4.51 -2.44
C PHE A 120 6.79 3.06 -1.95
N GLY A 121 7.35 2.13 -2.73
CA GLY A 121 7.34 0.71 -2.41
C GLY A 121 5.97 0.05 -2.55
N TYR A 122 5.05 0.66 -3.29
CA TYR A 122 3.70 0.15 -3.58
C TYR A 122 2.94 -0.27 -2.31
N ASP A 123 2.16 -1.33 -2.38
CA ASP A 123 1.33 -1.81 -1.26
C ASP A 123 2.18 -2.22 -0.05
N PHE A 124 3.27 -2.96 -0.27
CA PHE A 124 4.15 -3.36 0.83
C PHE A 124 4.82 -2.17 1.52
N GLY A 125 5.17 -1.13 0.75
CA GLY A 125 5.65 0.13 1.31
C GLY A 125 4.59 0.82 2.17
N GLY A 126 3.33 0.82 1.70
CA GLY A 126 2.20 1.36 2.43
C GLY A 126 1.95 0.64 3.76
N TYR A 127 1.93 -0.67 3.74
CA TYR A 127 1.78 -1.47 4.97
C TYR A 127 2.94 -1.25 5.93
N GLN A 128 4.16 -1.18 5.43
CA GLN A 128 5.35 -0.96 6.26
C GLN A 128 5.30 0.41 6.95
N ASP A 129 4.97 1.48 6.22
CA ASP A 129 4.85 2.82 6.76
C ASP A 129 3.73 2.89 7.82
N ALA A 130 2.58 2.26 7.54
CA ALA A 130 1.47 2.18 8.48
C ALA A 130 1.84 1.45 9.76
N LEU A 131 2.54 0.31 9.67
CA LEU A 131 3.02 -0.44 10.82
C LEU A 131 4.01 0.36 11.66
N PHE A 132 4.92 1.12 11.04
CA PHE A 132 5.82 2.01 11.76
C PHE A 132 5.09 3.13 12.47
N ALA A 133 4.09 3.75 11.82
CA ALA A 133 3.26 4.77 12.44
C ALA A 133 2.45 4.19 13.60
N LEU A 134 1.78 3.05 13.38
CA LEU A 134 0.98 2.36 14.38
C LEU A 134 1.79 2.02 15.64
N ARG A 135 2.99 1.48 15.47
CA ARG A 135 3.88 1.13 16.60
C ARG A 135 4.27 2.33 17.45
N LYS A 136 4.26 3.54 16.90
CA LYS A 136 4.59 4.77 17.66
C LYS A 136 3.40 5.30 18.46
N ILE A 137 2.17 5.07 17.96
CA ILE A 137 0.96 5.64 18.55
C ILE A 137 0.20 4.64 19.41
N LYS A 138 0.48 3.34 19.28
CA LYS A 138 -0.23 2.29 20.01
C LYS A 138 0.75 1.26 20.56
N THR A 139 0.65 1.02 21.87
CA THR A 139 1.55 0.10 22.59
C THR A 139 1.01 -1.31 22.73
N HIS A 140 -0.32 -1.48 22.60
CA HIS A 140 -0.99 -2.76 22.74
C HIS A 140 -1.95 -3.00 21.58
N LEU A 141 -1.95 -4.22 21.05
CA LEU A 141 -2.86 -4.69 20.01
C LEU A 141 -3.25 -6.13 20.29
N ASP A 142 -4.55 -6.40 20.31
CA ASP A 142 -5.07 -7.77 20.37
C ASP A 142 -5.07 -8.42 18.99
N TYR A 143 -5.49 -7.67 17.97
CA TYR A 143 -5.57 -8.13 16.60
C TYR A 143 -5.17 -7.04 15.62
N LEU A 144 -4.48 -7.46 14.57
CA LEU A 144 -4.14 -6.63 13.44
C LEU A 144 -4.54 -7.30 12.13
N ILE A 145 -5.36 -6.62 11.36
CA ILE A 145 -5.69 -6.99 9.98
C ILE A 145 -4.95 -6.04 9.04
N VAL A 146 -4.43 -6.56 7.94
CA VAL A 146 -3.81 -5.77 6.88
C VAL A 146 -4.48 -6.15 5.56
N MET A 147 -5.05 -5.18 4.87
CA MET A 147 -5.80 -5.37 3.64
C MET A 147 -5.64 -4.19 2.69
N ASN A 148 -6.00 -4.38 1.43
CA ASN A 148 -6.11 -3.32 0.43
C ASN A 148 -7.49 -3.32 -0.22
N ASP A 149 -7.77 -2.27 -0.97
CA ASP A 149 -9.01 -2.08 -1.72
C ASP A 149 -8.98 -2.68 -3.13
N SER A 150 -7.92 -3.42 -3.47
CA SER A 150 -7.80 -4.11 -4.77
C SER A 150 -8.77 -5.27 -4.84
N VAL A 151 -9.84 -5.09 -5.61
CA VAL A 151 -10.82 -6.11 -5.97
C VAL A 151 -10.67 -6.46 -7.45
#